data_deba5e1894d4d06e3e2231b8d42a04ff
#
_entry.id   deba5e1894d4d06e3e2231b8d42a04ff
#
_cell.length_a   1.000
_cell.length_b   1.000
_cell.length_c   1.000
_cell.angle_alpha   90.00
_cell.angle_beta   90.00
_cell.angle_gamma   90.00
#
_symmetry.space_group_name_H-M   'P 1'
#
loop_
_entity.id
_entity.type
_entity.pdbx_description
1 polymer ?
#
loop_
_entity_poly.entity_id
_entity_poly.type
_entity_poly.pdbx_seq_one_letter_code
_entity_poly.pdbx_strand_id
1 'polypeptide(L)'
;NGYLIDGIHMYNPNSVVQALLDQDFDSYWKNTSSFASINTFITMNYAGLKDDVMMMLAGGKVRVNTSTFQNDFSTIASKDDALTALIHLGYLGYDADRKKAFIPNYEVASAFESALQVGGWSEIAKAISHCDELLDETIDGNAERVAELIENAHDTYTSIFKYNDENSLSCVLTMAYFTA
;
A
#
# COMPACT_ATOMS: atom_id res chain seq x y z
N ASN A 1 -4.51 -8.59 11.45
CA ASN A 1 -4.45 -9.10 10.08
C ASN A 1 -5.80 -9.70 9.67
N GLY A 2 -6.64 -8.97 8.98
CA GLY A 2 -7.94 -9.40 8.52
C GLY A 2 -8.65 -8.29 7.75
N TYR A 3 -9.80 -8.61 7.19
CA TYR A 3 -10.64 -7.65 6.49
C TYR A 3 -11.75 -7.21 7.44
N LEU A 4 -12.03 -5.94 7.48
CA LEU A 4 -13.18 -5.39 8.19
C LEU A 4 -14.28 -5.10 7.18
N ILE A 5 -15.37 -5.87 7.22
CA ILE A 5 -16.54 -5.72 6.35
C ILE A 5 -17.76 -5.52 7.25
N ASP A 6 -18.40 -4.38 7.15
CA ASP A 6 -19.59 -4.00 7.94
C ASP A 6 -19.42 -4.20 9.46
N GLY A 7 -18.22 -3.89 9.98
CA GLY A 7 -17.88 -4.05 11.40
C GLY A 7 -17.54 -5.49 11.82
N ILE A 8 -17.50 -6.44 10.89
CA ILE A 8 -17.16 -7.84 11.14
C ILE A 8 -15.73 -8.11 10.67
N HIS A 9 -14.90 -8.66 11.56
CA HIS A 9 -13.56 -9.10 11.20
C HIS A 9 -13.62 -10.44 10.47
N MET A 10 -13.10 -10.48 9.25
CA MET A 10 -12.96 -11.69 8.44
C MET A 10 -11.47 -12.02 8.26
N TYR A 11 -11.12 -13.27 8.53
CA TYR A 11 -9.74 -13.75 8.42
C TYR A 11 -9.62 -14.78 7.31
N ASN A 12 -8.46 -14.80 6.63
CA ASN A 12 -8.16 -15.85 5.68
C ASN A 12 -7.98 -17.18 6.41
N PRO A 13 -8.73 -18.25 6.05
CA PRO A 13 -8.63 -19.54 6.74
C PRO A 13 -7.22 -20.14 6.72
N ASN A 14 -6.47 -19.98 5.62
CA ASN A 14 -5.11 -20.47 5.53
C ASN A 14 -4.17 -19.75 6.51
N SER A 15 -4.27 -18.42 6.63
CA SER A 15 -3.48 -17.65 7.60
C SER A 15 -3.79 -18.06 9.04
N VAL A 16 -5.07 -18.33 9.35
CA VAL A 16 -5.49 -18.81 10.68
C VAL A 16 -4.88 -20.18 10.98
N VAL A 17 -4.95 -21.12 10.01
CA VAL A 17 -4.39 -22.46 10.19
C VAL A 17 -2.90 -22.42 10.39
N GLN A 18 -2.15 -21.63 9.58
CA GLN A 18 -0.70 -21.51 9.72
C GLN A 18 -0.31 -20.87 11.07
N ALA A 19 -0.98 -19.79 11.47
CA ALA A 19 -0.74 -19.14 12.76
C ALA A 19 -0.96 -20.12 13.93
N LEU A 20 -1.95 -21.01 13.84
CA LEU A 20 -2.21 -22.03 14.87
C LEU A 20 -1.15 -23.13 14.87
N LEU A 21 -0.64 -23.53 13.69
CA LEU A 21 0.40 -24.55 13.57
C LEU A 21 1.75 -24.05 14.08
N ASP A 22 2.10 -22.81 13.70
CA ASP A 22 3.39 -22.20 14.04
C ASP A 22 3.39 -21.57 15.44
N GLN A 23 2.19 -21.40 16.03
CA GLN A 23 1.98 -20.70 17.31
C GLN A 23 2.56 -19.28 17.31
N ASP A 24 2.53 -18.64 16.14
CA ASP A 24 3.03 -17.29 15.91
C ASP A 24 2.06 -16.49 15.01
N PHE A 25 2.15 -15.15 15.12
CA PHE A 25 1.40 -14.23 14.27
C PHE A 25 2.35 -13.59 13.26
N ASP A 26 2.58 -14.27 12.13
CA ASP A 26 3.38 -13.76 11.02
C ASP A 26 2.50 -13.52 9.77
N SER A 27 3.12 -12.96 8.74
CA SER A 27 2.50 -12.75 7.43
C SER A 27 2.56 -14.02 6.60
N TYR A 28 1.47 -14.79 6.57
CA TYR A 28 1.35 -16.03 5.80
C TYR A 28 0.95 -15.80 4.32
N TRP A 29 0.77 -14.55 3.92
CA TRP A 29 0.39 -14.18 2.56
C TRP A 29 1.56 -14.14 1.57
N LYS A 30 2.79 -13.95 2.05
CA LYS A 30 4.00 -13.78 1.22
C LYS A 30 4.31 -14.98 0.32
N ASN A 31 3.80 -16.15 0.63
CA ASN A 31 4.08 -17.41 -0.09
C ASN A 31 2.97 -17.85 -1.05
N THR A 32 1.99 -16.98 -1.33
CA THR A 32 0.87 -17.31 -2.22
C THR A 32 1.10 -16.73 -3.63
N SER A 33 0.41 -17.28 -4.62
CA SER A 33 0.33 -16.76 -6.01
C SER A 33 -0.15 -15.30 -6.08
N SER A 34 -0.61 -14.77 -4.97
CA SER A 34 -1.10 -13.43 -4.73
C SER A 34 -0.07 -12.35 -5.02
N PHE A 35 1.17 -12.53 -4.58
CA PHE A 35 2.27 -11.59 -4.81
C PHE A 35 2.56 -11.39 -6.31
N ALA A 36 2.54 -12.47 -7.09
CA ALA A 36 2.78 -12.40 -8.53
C ALA A 36 1.73 -11.54 -9.26
N SER A 37 0.47 -11.57 -8.79
CA SER A 37 -0.60 -10.77 -9.37
C SER A 37 -0.40 -9.28 -9.08
N ILE A 38 -0.11 -8.89 -7.83
CA ILE A 38 0.18 -7.48 -7.47
C ILE A 38 1.35 -6.95 -8.30
N ASN A 39 2.44 -7.71 -8.37
CA ASN A 39 3.62 -7.31 -9.14
C ASN A 39 3.30 -7.09 -10.62
N THR A 40 2.44 -7.93 -11.22
CA THR A 40 2.00 -7.76 -12.61
C THR A 40 1.32 -6.40 -12.81
N PHE A 41 0.37 -6.03 -11.95
CA PHE A 41 -0.34 -4.75 -12.07
C PHE A 41 0.57 -3.54 -11.83
N ILE A 42 1.48 -3.63 -10.85
CA ILE A 42 2.46 -2.57 -10.58
C ILE A 42 3.40 -2.39 -11.78
N THR A 43 3.86 -3.47 -12.39
CA THR A 43 4.76 -3.43 -13.56
C THR A 43 4.08 -2.81 -14.78
N MET A 44 2.77 -2.92 -14.94
CA MET A 44 2.01 -2.26 -16.01
C MET A 44 2.09 -0.73 -15.95
N ASN A 45 2.28 -0.16 -14.75
CA ASN A 45 2.56 1.25 -14.48
C ASN A 45 1.67 2.24 -15.26
N TYR A 46 0.36 2.01 -15.25
CA TYR A 46 -0.60 2.93 -15.87
C TYR A 46 -0.51 4.33 -15.25
N ALA A 47 -0.70 5.37 -16.07
CA ALA A 47 -0.63 6.76 -15.64
C ALA A 47 -1.51 7.04 -14.41
N GLY A 48 -0.91 7.48 -13.30
CA GLY A 48 -1.56 7.76 -12.02
C GLY A 48 -1.77 6.53 -11.12
N LEU A 49 -1.43 5.31 -11.55
CA LEU A 49 -1.51 4.12 -10.69
C LEU A 49 -0.52 4.20 -9.53
N LYS A 50 0.69 4.69 -9.82
CA LYS A 50 1.74 4.89 -8.82
C LYS A 50 1.27 5.81 -7.69
N ASP A 51 0.71 6.97 -8.05
CA ASP A 51 0.22 7.96 -7.08
C ASP A 51 -0.91 7.38 -6.21
N ASP A 52 -1.83 6.63 -6.83
CA ASP A 52 -2.94 5.99 -6.14
C ASP A 52 -2.47 4.90 -5.17
N VAL A 53 -1.50 4.07 -5.56
CA VAL A 53 -0.91 3.04 -4.69
C VAL A 53 -0.18 3.68 -3.51
N MET A 54 0.59 4.74 -3.76
CA MET A 54 1.28 5.49 -2.71
C MET A 54 0.30 6.11 -1.72
N MET A 55 -0.77 6.74 -2.22
CA MET A 55 -1.82 7.30 -1.36
C MET A 55 -2.46 6.23 -0.48
N MET A 56 -2.69 5.02 -1.02
CA MET A 56 -3.27 3.91 -0.25
C MET A 56 -2.29 3.32 0.76
N LEU A 57 -1.00 3.23 0.44
CA LEU A 57 0.06 2.83 1.37
C LEU A 57 0.16 3.82 2.54
N ALA A 58 0.00 5.11 2.28
CA ALA A 58 -0.09 6.15 3.32
C ALA A 58 -1.41 6.12 4.12
N GLY A 59 -2.20 5.05 4.05
CA GLY A 59 -3.48 4.90 4.76
C GLY A 59 -4.64 5.68 4.15
N GLY A 60 -4.43 6.33 2.99
CA GLY A 60 -5.46 7.05 2.27
C GLY A 60 -6.42 6.15 1.49
N LYS A 61 -7.42 6.77 0.87
CA LYS A 61 -8.40 6.10 0.00
C LYS A 61 -8.47 6.82 -1.33
N VAL A 62 -8.39 6.07 -2.44
CA VAL A 62 -8.38 6.60 -3.80
C VAL A 62 -9.71 6.35 -4.50
N ARG A 63 -10.13 7.27 -5.34
CA ARG A 63 -11.36 7.11 -6.11
C ARG A 63 -11.11 6.17 -7.29
N VAL A 64 -12.00 5.19 -7.48
CA VAL A 64 -11.92 4.20 -8.56
C VAL A 64 -13.24 4.14 -9.31
N ASN A 65 -13.17 4.16 -10.64
CA ASN A 65 -14.31 3.89 -11.50
C ASN A 65 -14.35 2.39 -11.86
N THR A 66 -15.14 1.63 -11.14
CA THR A 66 -15.26 0.17 -11.34
C THR A 66 -16.10 -0.23 -12.56
N SER A 67 -16.73 0.73 -13.25
CA SER A 67 -17.65 0.43 -14.36
C SER A 67 -16.95 0.12 -15.70
N THR A 68 -15.66 0.41 -15.83
CA THR A 68 -14.89 0.19 -17.06
C THR A 68 -14.33 -1.22 -17.17
N PHE A 69 -14.18 -1.91 -16.06
CA PHE A 69 -13.60 -3.26 -16.01
C PHE A 69 -14.60 -4.33 -16.46
N GLN A 70 -14.23 -5.12 -17.47
CA GLN A 70 -15.09 -6.14 -18.09
C GLN A 70 -14.93 -7.55 -17.51
N ASN A 71 -14.35 -7.70 -16.29
CA ASN A 71 -14.02 -8.99 -15.67
C ASN A 71 -13.06 -9.87 -16.49
N ASP A 72 -12.32 -9.28 -17.41
CA ASP A 72 -11.30 -9.94 -18.21
C ASP A 72 -9.95 -9.25 -17.98
N PHE A 73 -9.02 -9.96 -17.37
CA PHE A 73 -7.67 -9.47 -17.06
C PHE A 73 -6.83 -9.16 -18.30
N SER A 74 -7.22 -9.71 -19.47
CA SER A 74 -6.55 -9.41 -20.75
C SER A 74 -6.92 -8.05 -21.33
N THR A 75 -8.00 -7.44 -20.85
CA THR A 75 -8.54 -6.17 -21.35
C THR A 75 -8.20 -4.96 -20.47
N ILE A 76 -7.32 -5.13 -19.48
CA ILE A 76 -6.88 -4.04 -18.61
C ILE A 76 -6.13 -3.00 -19.43
N ALA A 77 -6.66 -1.77 -19.47
CA ALA A 77 -6.14 -0.67 -20.28
C ALA A 77 -5.92 0.62 -19.47
N SER A 78 -6.37 0.67 -18.23
CA SER A 78 -6.30 1.85 -17.38
C SER A 78 -5.95 1.52 -15.93
N LYS A 79 -5.58 2.56 -15.14
CA LYS A 79 -5.39 2.40 -13.70
C LYS A 79 -6.68 1.94 -13.00
N ASP A 80 -7.84 2.44 -13.43
CA ASP A 80 -9.12 2.08 -12.84
C ASP A 80 -9.45 0.60 -13.07
N ASP A 81 -9.10 0.06 -14.23
CA ASP A 81 -9.25 -1.37 -14.51
C ASP A 81 -8.29 -2.19 -13.64
N ALA A 82 -7.04 -1.76 -13.50
CA ALA A 82 -6.04 -2.43 -12.66
C ALA A 82 -6.46 -2.41 -11.17
N LEU A 83 -6.90 -1.28 -10.65
CA LEU A 83 -7.40 -1.16 -9.28
C LEU A 83 -8.68 -1.99 -9.08
N THR A 84 -9.59 -2.01 -10.06
CA THR A 84 -10.81 -2.84 -10.00
C THR A 84 -10.47 -4.32 -10.00
N ALA A 85 -9.52 -4.75 -10.81
CA ALA A 85 -9.02 -6.12 -10.80
C ALA A 85 -8.45 -6.51 -9.43
N LEU A 86 -7.67 -5.63 -8.80
CA LEU A 86 -7.12 -5.84 -7.46
C LEU A 86 -8.22 -5.91 -6.38
N ILE A 87 -9.32 -5.14 -6.53
CA ILE A 87 -10.50 -5.25 -5.66
C ILE A 87 -11.16 -6.63 -5.83
N HIS A 88 -11.39 -7.07 -7.08
CA HIS A 88 -12.00 -8.37 -7.36
C HIS A 88 -11.16 -9.56 -6.87
N LEU A 89 -9.82 -9.42 -6.91
CA LEU A 89 -8.90 -10.41 -6.37
C LEU A 89 -8.80 -10.38 -4.83
N GLY A 90 -9.42 -9.38 -4.18
CA GLY A 90 -9.40 -9.24 -2.74
C GLY A 90 -8.13 -8.59 -2.17
N TYR A 91 -7.30 -7.95 -3.01
CA TYR A 91 -6.12 -7.21 -2.54
C TYR A 91 -6.46 -5.81 -2.05
N LEU A 92 -7.51 -5.20 -2.58
CA LEU A 92 -7.99 -3.90 -2.15
C LEU A 92 -9.38 -4.01 -1.54
N GLY A 93 -9.62 -3.26 -0.48
CA GLY A 93 -10.95 -2.98 0.03
C GLY A 93 -11.64 -1.93 -0.84
N TYR A 94 -12.98 -1.95 -0.89
CA TYR A 94 -13.76 -1.00 -1.67
C TYR A 94 -14.93 -0.45 -0.83
N ASP A 95 -14.98 0.87 -0.73
CA ASP A 95 -16.07 1.62 -0.13
C ASP A 95 -17.06 1.99 -1.27
N ALA A 96 -18.15 1.24 -1.36
CA ALA A 96 -19.12 1.38 -2.45
C ALA A 96 -19.86 2.74 -2.40
N ASP A 97 -20.14 3.27 -1.21
CA ASP A 97 -20.84 4.55 -1.03
C ASP A 97 -20.00 5.73 -1.52
N ARG A 98 -18.69 5.68 -1.25
CA ARG A 98 -17.75 6.73 -1.63
C ARG A 98 -17.00 6.44 -2.93
N LYS A 99 -17.16 5.25 -3.50
CA LYS A 99 -16.45 4.75 -4.68
C LYS A 99 -14.93 4.87 -4.52
N LYS A 100 -14.41 4.42 -3.37
CA LYS A 100 -13.00 4.51 -3.03
C LYS A 100 -12.42 3.15 -2.71
N ALA A 101 -11.22 2.88 -3.26
CA ALA A 101 -10.40 1.75 -2.90
C ALA A 101 -9.40 2.12 -1.78
N PHE A 102 -8.97 1.12 -1.01
CA PHE A 102 -8.00 1.26 0.05
C PHE A 102 -7.30 -0.08 0.32
N ILE A 103 -6.13 -0.03 0.95
CA ILE A 103 -5.43 -1.22 1.41
C ILE A 103 -6.08 -1.68 2.72
N PRO A 104 -6.60 -2.93 2.79
CA PRO A 104 -7.47 -3.37 3.88
C PRO A 104 -6.73 -3.76 5.17
N ASN A 105 -5.46 -4.14 5.08
CA ASN A 105 -4.67 -4.62 6.22
C ASN A 105 -3.16 -4.58 5.96
N TYR A 106 -2.39 -4.79 7.02
CA TYR A 106 -0.93 -4.75 6.98
C TYR A 106 -0.29 -5.82 6.07
N GLU A 107 -0.86 -7.04 6.01
CA GLU A 107 -0.32 -8.11 5.16
C GLU A 107 -0.35 -7.72 3.68
N VAL A 108 -1.45 -7.12 3.24
CA VAL A 108 -1.59 -6.61 1.88
C VAL A 108 -0.68 -5.41 1.64
N ALA A 109 -0.57 -4.48 2.61
CA ALA A 109 0.38 -3.37 2.52
C ALA A 109 1.80 -3.86 2.30
N SER A 110 2.28 -4.78 3.12
CA SER A 110 3.61 -5.39 3.01
C SER A 110 3.82 -6.13 1.67
N ALA A 111 2.77 -6.73 1.09
CA ALA A 111 2.84 -7.32 -0.24
C ALA A 111 3.00 -6.26 -1.35
N PHE A 112 2.31 -5.12 -1.24
CA PHE A 112 2.50 -3.98 -2.14
C PHE A 112 3.92 -3.41 -2.05
N GLU A 113 4.45 -3.19 -0.84
CA GLU A 113 5.83 -2.73 -0.63
C GLU A 113 6.85 -3.64 -1.30
N SER A 114 6.73 -4.95 -1.05
CA SER A 114 7.63 -5.93 -1.64
C SER A 114 7.54 -5.94 -3.17
N ALA A 115 6.34 -5.74 -3.75
CA ALA A 115 6.15 -5.65 -5.18
C ALA A 115 6.76 -4.36 -5.77
N LEU A 116 6.72 -3.25 -5.03
CA LEU A 116 7.33 -1.99 -5.43
C LEU A 116 8.86 -2.09 -5.53
N GLN A 117 9.49 -2.82 -4.61
CA GLN A 117 10.94 -3.07 -4.65
C GLN A 117 11.36 -3.82 -5.91
N VAL A 118 10.56 -4.77 -6.37
CA VAL A 118 10.83 -5.59 -7.56
C VAL A 118 10.42 -4.87 -8.86
N GLY A 119 9.36 -4.09 -8.82
CA GLY A 119 8.70 -3.48 -9.99
C GLY A 119 9.42 -2.26 -10.62
N GLY A 120 10.64 -1.92 -10.19
CA GLY A 120 11.41 -0.82 -10.77
C GLY A 120 11.01 0.58 -10.26
N TRP A 121 10.24 0.69 -9.20
CA TRP A 121 9.91 1.94 -8.53
C TRP A 121 10.97 2.29 -7.47
N SER A 122 12.22 2.37 -7.91
CA SER A 122 13.41 2.46 -7.05
C SER A 122 13.42 3.66 -6.09
N GLU A 123 12.81 4.78 -6.46
CA GLU A 123 12.71 5.96 -5.60
C GLU A 123 11.81 5.71 -4.40
N ILE A 124 10.73 4.96 -4.60
CA ILE A 124 9.78 4.60 -3.54
C ILE A 124 10.37 3.52 -2.64
N ALA A 125 11.03 2.52 -3.23
CA ALA A 125 11.73 1.50 -2.46
C ALA A 125 12.80 2.11 -1.54
N LYS A 126 13.52 3.14 -2.01
CA LYS A 126 14.46 3.90 -1.18
C LYS A 126 13.75 4.66 -0.05
N ALA A 127 12.62 5.26 -0.33
CA ALA A 127 11.86 6.00 0.67
C ALA A 127 11.34 5.07 1.79
N ILE A 128 10.84 3.89 1.43
CA ILE A 128 10.42 2.87 2.40
C ILE A 128 11.62 2.37 3.24
N SER A 129 12.81 2.18 2.64
CA SER A 129 14.01 1.76 3.38
C SER A 129 14.50 2.79 4.40
N HIS A 130 14.14 4.06 4.25
CA HIS A 130 14.46 5.09 5.24
C HIS A 130 13.48 5.13 6.42
N CYS A 131 12.35 4.42 6.34
CA CYS A 131 11.37 4.39 7.43
C CYS A 131 11.94 3.72 8.70
N ASP A 132 12.70 2.65 8.54
CA ASP A 132 13.33 1.95 9.67
C ASP A 132 14.36 2.85 10.37
N GLU A 133 15.20 3.56 9.58
CA GLU A 133 16.16 4.54 10.12
C GLU A 133 15.43 5.68 10.85
N LEU A 134 14.34 6.20 10.29
CA LEU A 134 13.55 7.26 10.93
C LEU A 134 12.94 6.79 12.25
N LEU A 135 12.46 5.56 12.31
CA LEU A 135 11.90 4.99 13.53
C LEU A 135 12.97 4.85 14.61
N ASP A 136 14.13 4.28 14.28
CA ASP A 136 15.25 4.11 15.20
C ASP A 136 15.71 5.46 15.75
N GLU A 137 15.92 6.46 14.89
CA GLU A 137 16.34 7.81 15.30
C GLU A 137 15.28 8.53 16.14
N THR A 138 14.00 8.22 15.92
CA THR A 138 12.89 8.75 16.73
C THR A 138 12.90 8.12 18.13
N ILE A 139 13.12 6.82 18.22
CA ILE A 139 13.21 6.08 19.50
C ILE A 139 14.43 6.55 20.28
N ASP A 140 15.55 6.78 19.59
CA ASP A 140 16.79 7.27 20.18
C ASP A 140 16.75 8.75 20.58
N GLY A 141 15.70 9.48 20.16
CA GLY A 141 15.48 10.89 20.47
C GLY A 141 16.39 11.85 19.72
N ASN A 142 16.94 11.44 18.56
CA ASN A 142 17.81 12.27 17.72
C ASN A 142 16.98 13.22 16.84
N ALA A 143 16.52 14.32 17.43
CA ALA A 143 15.62 15.26 16.78
C ALA A 143 16.17 15.90 15.49
N GLU A 144 17.49 16.13 15.41
CA GLU A 144 18.14 16.70 14.23
C GLU A 144 18.08 15.73 13.05
N ARG A 145 18.40 14.46 13.28
CA ARG A 145 18.36 13.43 12.24
C ARG A 145 16.93 13.12 11.79
N VAL A 146 15.99 13.08 12.73
CA VAL A 146 14.54 12.93 12.45
C VAL A 146 14.05 14.06 11.55
N ALA A 147 14.41 15.31 11.84
CA ALA A 147 14.02 16.46 11.03
C ALA A 147 14.60 16.37 9.60
N GLU A 148 15.86 16.00 9.45
CA GLU A 148 16.52 15.80 8.14
C GLU A 148 15.85 14.68 7.33
N LEU A 149 15.53 13.54 7.95
CA LEU A 149 14.87 12.42 7.29
C LEU A 149 13.44 12.77 6.85
N ILE A 150 12.70 13.52 7.67
CA ILE A 150 11.36 14.01 7.33
C ILE A 150 11.44 15.04 6.20
N GLU A 151 12.41 15.96 6.20
CA GLU A 151 12.61 16.95 5.13
C GLU A 151 12.90 16.24 3.80
N ASN A 152 13.78 15.25 3.80
CA ASN A 152 14.09 14.44 2.61
C ASN A 152 12.86 13.66 2.10
N ALA A 153 12.08 13.07 3.00
CA ALA A 153 10.82 12.42 2.67
C ALA A 153 9.81 13.43 2.09
N HIS A 154 9.67 14.61 2.69
CA HIS A 154 8.80 15.67 2.21
C HIS A 154 9.19 16.11 0.80
N ASP A 155 10.45 16.37 0.52
CA ASP A 155 10.93 16.79 -0.81
C ASP A 155 10.71 15.71 -1.87
N THR A 156 10.91 14.45 -1.49
CA THR A 156 10.69 13.31 -2.39
C THR A 156 9.20 13.13 -2.70
N TYR A 157 8.33 13.23 -1.69
CA TYR A 157 6.90 12.92 -1.84
C TYR A 157 6.06 14.12 -2.27
N THR A 158 6.43 15.38 -1.95
CA THR A 158 5.72 16.56 -2.45
C THR A 158 5.85 16.75 -3.95
N SER A 159 6.90 16.25 -4.57
CA SER A 159 6.99 16.18 -6.02
C SER A 159 5.96 15.21 -6.63
N ILE A 160 5.54 14.19 -5.88
CA ILE A 160 4.55 13.17 -6.25
C ILE A 160 3.14 13.68 -5.92
N PHE A 161 2.94 14.20 -4.70
CA PHE A 161 1.68 14.82 -4.25
C PHE A 161 1.71 16.29 -4.62
N LYS A 162 1.14 16.68 -5.70
CA LYS A 162 1.12 18.06 -6.26
C LYS A 162 0.53 19.15 -5.36
N TYR A 163 0.36 18.93 -4.06
CA TYR A 163 -0.30 19.83 -3.12
C TYR A 163 0.49 19.98 -1.82
N ASN A 164 0.70 21.22 -1.42
CA ASN A 164 1.30 21.62 -0.15
C ASN A 164 0.17 21.96 0.85
N ASP A 165 -0.61 20.97 1.24
CA ASP A 165 -1.69 21.09 2.21
C ASP A 165 -1.50 20.15 3.42
N GLU A 166 -2.32 20.30 4.45
CA GLU A 166 -2.27 19.50 5.68
C GLU A 166 -2.44 17.99 5.39
N ASN A 167 -3.22 17.63 4.38
CA ASN A 167 -3.41 16.23 3.98
C ASN A 167 -2.13 15.65 3.36
N SER A 168 -1.43 16.43 2.55
CA SER A 168 -0.15 16.01 1.94
C SER A 168 0.91 15.81 3.00
N LEU A 169 1.00 16.72 4.00
CA LEU A 169 1.92 16.55 5.12
C LEU A 169 1.59 15.31 5.96
N SER A 170 0.33 15.09 6.26
CA SER A 170 -0.12 13.87 6.96
C SER A 170 0.24 12.61 6.19
N CYS A 171 0.08 12.60 4.87
CA CYS A 171 0.49 11.48 4.02
C CYS A 171 2.02 11.26 4.07
N VAL A 172 2.82 12.33 3.98
CA VAL A 172 4.29 12.24 4.09
C VAL A 172 4.70 11.65 5.42
N LEU A 173 4.14 12.14 6.54
CA LEU A 173 4.45 11.61 7.87
C LEU A 173 4.02 10.15 8.03
N THR A 174 2.83 9.79 7.53
CA THR A 174 2.36 8.39 7.55
C THR A 174 3.29 7.50 6.74
N MET A 175 3.77 7.95 5.59
CA MET A 175 4.74 7.20 4.77
C MET A 175 6.10 7.09 5.44
N ALA A 176 6.57 8.17 6.07
CA ALA A 176 7.87 8.19 6.75
C ALA A 176 7.92 7.22 7.94
N TYR A 177 6.80 7.01 8.62
CA TYR A 177 6.67 6.07 9.74
C TYR A 177 5.89 4.80 9.39
N PHE A 178 5.86 4.41 8.14
CA PHE A 178 4.97 3.33 7.67
C PHE A 178 5.32 1.96 8.28
N THR A 179 6.58 1.71 8.56
CA THR A 179 7.05 0.44 9.17
C THR A 179 6.99 0.45 10.70
N ALA A 180 6.64 1.59 11.30
CA ALA A 180 6.45 1.74 12.74
C ALA A 180 5.08 1.25 13.18
#